data_9eeb977aee5e26063b677d6b50053ac1
#
_entry.id   9eeb977aee5e26063b677d6b50053ac1
#
_cell.length_a   1.000
_cell.length_b   1.000
_cell.length_c   1.000
_cell.angle_alpha   90.00
_cell.angle_beta   90.00
_cell.angle_gamma   90.00
#
_symmetry.space_group_name_H-M   'P 1'
#
loop_
_entity.id
_entity.type
_entity.pdbx_description
1 polymer ?
#
loop_
_entity_poly.entity_id
_entity_poly.type
_entity_poly.pdbx_seq_one_letter_code
_entity_poly.pdbx_strand_id
1 'polypeptide(L)'
;MKNRLLNSFFRAAAAFALLLAAGACKDDVALPMQRVALNTHAILAPSFATTLSFDVEANCDWTISVAGDDTSWAELSQTEATGMATVAVSIAENNTSGSRALTIRVAAKRNAAVVEELSFVQASATAEGYLSIPDLRKLAADGDYSVTQDVKMRGIVVSSVQDNNYYDNCIALQSALKANCGITLRTDEVLYRKPGEELEIDLKGAVVGVNPETGVMEVKPAADDKVSRTETTQVKIEALKITYEELRSGAYESMYAGIYSQVYVPEGGSLNGITLKDDLSMQDPDNNRFRLVASQASSFGIDPAP
;
A
#
# COMPACT_ATOMS: atom_id res chain seq x y z
N MET A 1 -89.37 -1.92 27.85
CA MET A 1 -88.04 -1.34 28.16
C MET A 1 -86.88 -2.30 27.99
N LYS A 2 -87.05 -3.63 28.05
CA LYS A 2 -85.97 -4.63 27.94
C LYS A 2 -85.24 -4.70 26.55
N ASN A 3 -85.96 -4.44 25.46
CA ASN A 3 -85.41 -4.60 24.11
C ASN A 3 -84.56 -3.42 23.62
N ARG A 4 -84.67 -2.24 24.26
CA ARG A 4 -83.83 -1.08 23.86
C ARG A 4 -82.42 -1.13 24.48
N LEU A 5 -82.31 -1.69 25.67
CA LEU A 5 -81.02 -1.86 26.35
C LEU A 5 -80.14 -2.95 25.68
N LEU A 6 -80.76 -4.02 25.18
CA LEU A 6 -80.03 -5.10 24.51
C LEU A 6 -79.43 -4.64 23.15
N ASN A 7 -80.19 -3.83 22.40
CA ASN A 7 -79.68 -3.31 21.12
C ASN A 7 -78.57 -2.24 21.28
N SER A 8 -78.56 -1.52 22.44
CA SER A 8 -77.51 -0.57 22.76
C SER A 8 -76.21 -1.29 23.09
N PHE A 9 -76.27 -2.40 23.82
CA PHE A 9 -75.09 -3.22 24.19
C PHE A 9 -74.47 -3.92 22.95
N PHE A 10 -75.29 -4.43 22.04
CA PHE A 10 -74.79 -5.02 20.81
C PHE A 10 -74.12 -4.01 19.89
N ARG A 11 -74.63 -2.78 19.82
CA ARG A 11 -74.03 -1.70 19.03
C ARG A 11 -72.73 -1.21 19.64
N ALA A 12 -72.61 -1.15 20.97
CA ALA A 12 -71.39 -0.77 21.66
C ALA A 12 -70.32 -1.88 21.55
N ALA A 13 -70.71 -3.16 21.66
CA ALA A 13 -69.78 -4.28 21.49
C ALA A 13 -69.28 -4.40 20.04
N ALA A 14 -70.14 -4.18 19.03
CA ALA A 14 -69.72 -4.18 17.61
C ALA A 14 -68.78 -3.00 17.27
N ALA A 15 -69.03 -1.80 17.84
CA ALA A 15 -68.14 -0.63 17.65
C ALA A 15 -66.77 -0.84 18.32
N PHE A 16 -66.75 -1.52 19.51
CA PHE A 16 -65.48 -1.80 20.19
C PHE A 16 -64.71 -2.94 19.51
N ALA A 17 -65.37 -3.92 18.91
CA ALA A 17 -64.72 -4.94 18.12
C ALA A 17 -64.14 -4.41 16.78
N LEU A 18 -64.79 -3.41 16.15
CA LEU A 18 -64.24 -2.74 14.99
C LEU A 18 -63.04 -1.84 15.30
N LEU A 19 -63.00 -1.22 16.50
CA LEU A 19 -61.86 -0.41 16.93
C LEU A 19 -60.66 -1.28 17.31
N LEU A 20 -60.84 -2.50 17.73
CA LEU A 20 -59.73 -3.46 17.96
C LEU A 20 -59.19 -4.06 16.67
N ALA A 21 -59.99 -4.15 15.59
CA ALA A 21 -59.51 -4.59 14.29
C ALA A 21 -58.75 -3.53 13.50
N ALA A 22 -58.95 -2.24 13.79
CA ALA A 22 -58.21 -1.14 13.16
C ALA A 22 -56.82 -0.89 13.76
N GLY A 23 -56.51 -1.49 14.93
CA GLY A 23 -55.18 -1.37 15.57
C GLY A 23 -54.20 -2.50 15.22
N ALA A 24 -54.52 -3.40 14.32
CA ALA A 24 -53.69 -4.56 13.97
C ALA A 24 -53.02 -4.47 12.59
N CYS A 25 -53.07 -3.33 11.90
CA CYS A 25 -52.10 -3.03 10.87
C CYS A 25 -50.84 -2.50 11.58
N LYS A 26 -50.05 -3.40 12.12
CA LYS A 26 -48.61 -3.14 12.14
C LYS A 26 -48.22 -3.10 10.67
N ASP A 27 -47.89 -1.91 10.19
CA ASP A 27 -47.06 -1.82 9.02
C ASP A 27 -45.82 -2.65 9.33
N ASP A 28 -45.77 -3.87 8.84
CA ASP A 28 -44.52 -4.62 8.73
C ASP A 28 -43.67 -3.80 7.77
N VAL A 29 -42.99 -2.77 8.30
CA VAL A 29 -41.93 -2.12 7.61
C VAL A 29 -40.91 -3.20 7.37
N ALA A 30 -40.92 -3.76 6.18
CA ALA A 30 -39.92 -4.76 5.76
C ALA A 30 -38.57 -4.14 6.01
N LEU A 31 -37.87 -4.65 7.03
CA LEU A 31 -36.51 -4.18 7.28
C LEU A 31 -35.71 -4.35 5.99
N PRO A 32 -34.96 -3.33 5.56
CA PRO A 32 -34.18 -3.45 4.35
C PRO A 32 -33.30 -4.68 4.44
N MET A 33 -33.25 -5.46 3.34
CA MET A 33 -32.38 -6.63 3.27
C MET A 33 -30.96 -6.20 3.62
N GLN A 34 -30.35 -6.92 4.56
CA GLN A 34 -28.96 -6.68 4.91
C GLN A 34 -28.08 -7.00 3.69
N ARG A 35 -27.11 -6.13 3.46
CA ARG A 35 -26.12 -6.25 2.39
C ARG A 35 -24.75 -5.96 2.95
N VAL A 36 -23.79 -6.79 2.58
CA VAL A 36 -22.36 -6.58 2.72
C VAL A 36 -21.75 -6.78 1.35
N ALA A 37 -20.83 -5.92 0.95
CA ALA A 37 -20.04 -6.03 -0.27
C ALA A 37 -18.62 -5.54 0.00
N LEU A 38 -17.66 -6.04 -0.77
CA LEU A 38 -16.26 -5.63 -0.73
C LEU A 38 -15.86 -4.97 -2.06
N ASN A 39 -14.99 -3.98 -2.01
CA ASN A 39 -14.41 -3.36 -3.21
C ASN A 39 -13.44 -4.31 -3.95
N THR A 40 -12.95 -5.36 -3.28
CA THR A 40 -12.10 -6.39 -3.85
C THR A 40 -12.31 -7.73 -3.14
N HIS A 41 -12.09 -8.83 -3.85
CA HIS A 41 -12.15 -10.19 -3.31
C HIS A 41 -10.79 -10.90 -3.27
N ALA A 42 -9.74 -10.22 -3.72
CA ALA A 42 -8.37 -10.73 -3.66
C ALA A 42 -7.39 -9.58 -3.43
N ILE A 43 -6.43 -9.81 -2.54
CA ILE A 43 -5.26 -8.96 -2.33
C ILE A 43 -4.02 -9.84 -2.44
N LEU A 44 -3.13 -9.49 -3.37
CA LEU A 44 -1.81 -10.08 -3.51
C LEU A 44 -0.80 -9.12 -2.92
N ALA A 45 -0.28 -9.46 -1.74
CA ALA A 45 0.63 -8.62 -0.98
C ALA A 45 2.09 -8.94 -1.30
N PRO A 46 2.99 -7.94 -1.28
CA PRO A 46 4.43 -8.17 -1.41
C PRO A 46 4.98 -8.92 -0.20
N SER A 47 6.21 -9.42 -0.31
CA SER A 47 6.86 -10.19 0.75
C SER A 47 7.25 -9.39 1.98
N PHE A 48 7.45 -8.07 1.86
CA PHE A 48 7.89 -7.23 2.98
C PHE A 48 6.72 -6.72 3.84
N ALA A 49 7.05 -6.22 5.03
CA ALA A 49 6.08 -5.63 5.94
C ALA A 49 5.47 -4.36 5.34
N THR A 50 4.16 -4.31 5.26
CA THR A 50 3.41 -3.15 4.74
C THR A 50 1.98 -3.15 5.26
N THR A 51 1.21 -2.10 4.93
CA THR A 51 -0.22 -2.01 5.22
C THR A 51 -0.98 -1.87 3.91
N LEU A 52 -1.95 -2.74 3.70
CA LEU A 52 -2.91 -2.71 2.60
C LEU A 52 -4.31 -2.45 3.16
N SER A 53 -5.26 -2.08 2.33
CA SER A 53 -6.62 -1.82 2.77
C SER A 53 -7.65 -2.33 1.78
N PHE A 54 -8.85 -2.59 2.28
CA PHE A 54 -10.04 -2.85 1.50
C PHE A 54 -11.24 -2.13 2.10
N ASP A 55 -12.24 -1.85 1.26
CA ASP A 55 -13.46 -1.18 1.69
C ASP A 55 -14.59 -2.19 1.85
N VAL A 56 -15.32 -2.03 2.94
CA VAL A 56 -16.58 -2.72 3.21
C VAL A 56 -17.72 -1.75 2.93
N GLU A 57 -18.62 -2.12 2.04
CA GLU A 57 -19.87 -1.43 1.77
C GLU A 57 -21.02 -2.22 2.38
N ALA A 58 -21.62 -1.72 3.45
CA ALA A 58 -22.72 -2.40 4.12
C ALA A 58 -23.84 -1.42 4.51
N ASN A 59 -25.06 -1.93 4.66
CA ASN A 59 -26.21 -1.20 5.21
C ASN A 59 -26.61 -1.71 6.59
N CYS A 60 -25.72 -2.43 7.26
CA CYS A 60 -25.96 -3.09 8.56
C CYS A 60 -24.68 -3.16 9.38
N ASP A 61 -24.80 -3.61 10.64
CA ASP A 61 -23.66 -4.01 11.46
C ASP A 61 -23.02 -5.26 10.89
N TRP A 62 -21.70 -5.29 10.86
CA TRP A 62 -20.92 -6.42 10.36
C TRP A 62 -19.73 -6.75 11.27
N THR A 63 -19.23 -7.97 11.14
CA THR A 63 -18.03 -8.46 11.84
C THR A 63 -17.07 -9.11 10.86
N ILE A 64 -15.77 -9.09 11.19
CA ILE A 64 -14.73 -9.79 10.46
C ILE A 64 -14.25 -11.00 11.26
N SER A 65 -14.05 -12.10 10.59
CA SER A 65 -13.25 -13.24 11.05
C SER A 65 -12.15 -13.56 10.04
N VAL A 66 -11.00 -14.01 10.56
CA VAL A 66 -9.84 -14.39 9.75
C VAL A 66 -9.63 -15.89 9.89
N ALA A 67 -9.44 -16.58 8.77
CA ALA A 67 -9.18 -18.00 8.71
C ALA A 67 -7.88 -18.28 7.90
N GLY A 68 -7.08 -19.23 8.37
CA GLY A 68 -5.80 -19.63 7.78
C GLY A 68 -5.05 -20.55 8.74
N ASP A 69 -4.00 -21.23 8.26
CA ASP A 69 -3.17 -22.11 9.08
C ASP A 69 -2.40 -21.31 10.14
N ASP A 70 -1.93 -20.14 9.76
CA ASP A 70 -1.32 -19.14 10.64
C ASP A 70 -1.80 -17.75 10.21
N THR A 71 -2.42 -17.00 11.11
CA THR A 71 -2.91 -15.64 10.88
C THR A 71 -2.15 -14.57 11.66
N SER A 72 -1.15 -14.97 12.45
CA SER A 72 -0.39 -14.08 13.36
C SER A 72 0.43 -13.01 12.63
N TRP A 73 0.63 -13.17 11.34
CA TRP A 73 1.39 -12.25 10.50
C TRP A 73 0.58 -11.09 9.94
N ALA A 74 -0.74 -11.07 10.16
CA ALA A 74 -1.65 -10.04 9.66
C ALA A 74 -2.52 -9.50 10.80
N GLU A 75 -2.56 -8.18 10.93
CA GLU A 75 -3.36 -7.48 11.93
C GLU A 75 -4.35 -6.55 11.24
N LEU A 76 -5.61 -6.62 11.64
CA LEU A 76 -6.69 -5.78 11.13
C LEU A 76 -6.85 -4.54 12.00
N SER A 77 -7.06 -3.37 11.39
CA SER A 77 -7.35 -2.13 12.12
C SER A 77 -8.65 -2.16 12.92
N GLN A 78 -9.60 -2.99 12.48
CA GLN A 78 -10.88 -3.20 13.14
C GLN A 78 -11.51 -4.54 12.70
N THR A 79 -12.30 -5.13 13.58
CA THR A 79 -12.97 -6.42 13.34
C THR A 79 -14.50 -6.30 13.31
N GLU A 80 -15.05 -5.12 13.56
CA GLU A 80 -16.48 -4.84 13.47
C GLU A 80 -16.73 -3.36 13.17
N ALA A 81 -17.83 -3.06 12.49
CA ALA A 81 -18.34 -1.70 12.31
C ALA A 81 -19.81 -1.73 11.86
N THR A 82 -20.36 -0.54 11.62
CA THR A 82 -21.71 -0.30 11.06
C THR A 82 -21.57 0.47 9.76
N GLY A 83 -22.22 0.02 8.70
CA GLY A 83 -22.23 0.71 7.42
C GLY A 83 -20.90 0.59 6.66
N MET A 84 -20.52 1.63 5.93
CA MET A 84 -19.28 1.67 5.15
C MET A 84 -18.07 1.92 6.03
N ALA A 85 -16.97 1.20 5.78
CA ALA A 85 -15.70 1.42 6.44
C ALA A 85 -14.53 0.89 5.62
N THR A 86 -13.38 1.54 5.74
CA THR A 86 -12.10 1.04 5.23
C THR A 86 -11.39 0.25 6.33
N VAL A 87 -10.98 -0.97 6.01
CA VAL A 87 -10.22 -1.85 6.92
C VAL A 87 -8.78 -1.93 6.43
N ALA A 88 -7.84 -1.52 7.28
CA ALA A 88 -6.43 -1.69 7.02
C ALA A 88 -5.96 -3.06 7.53
N VAL A 89 -5.07 -3.69 6.77
CA VAL A 89 -4.42 -4.96 7.07
C VAL A 89 -2.91 -4.72 7.13
N SER A 90 -2.35 -4.67 8.32
CA SER A 90 -0.91 -4.57 8.53
C SER A 90 -0.30 -5.95 8.52
N ILE A 91 0.69 -6.18 7.67
CA ILE A 91 1.34 -7.49 7.50
C ILE A 91 2.81 -7.43 7.87
N ALA A 92 3.28 -8.49 8.53
CA ALA A 92 4.70 -8.71 8.80
C ALA A 92 5.42 -9.22 7.54
N GLU A 93 6.75 -9.05 7.49
CA GLU A 93 7.60 -9.60 6.41
C GLU A 93 7.48 -11.13 6.33
N ASN A 94 7.38 -11.68 5.12
CA ASN A 94 7.39 -13.12 4.87
C ASN A 94 8.78 -13.59 4.44
N ASN A 95 9.58 -14.03 5.41
CA ASN A 95 10.94 -14.55 5.19
C ASN A 95 10.96 -16.07 4.97
N THR A 96 9.81 -16.71 4.81
CA THR A 96 9.75 -18.15 4.51
C THR A 96 9.94 -18.39 3.01
N SER A 97 10.26 -19.61 2.60
CA SER A 97 10.45 -19.99 1.19
C SER A 97 9.13 -20.11 0.40
N GLY A 98 7.98 -20.03 1.07
CA GLY A 98 6.66 -20.15 0.45
C GLY A 98 5.79 -18.92 0.64
N SER A 99 4.88 -18.68 -0.30
CA SER A 99 3.78 -17.74 -0.07
C SER A 99 2.90 -18.22 1.08
N ARG A 100 2.25 -17.29 1.77
CA ARG A 100 1.27 -17.59 2.82
C ARG A 100 -0.05 -16.90 2.54
N ALA A 101 -1.13 -17.49 3.01
CA ALA A 101 -2.46 -17.02 2.70
C ALA A 101 -3.38 -17.05 3.91
N LEU A 102 -4.38 -16.17 3.89
CA LEU A 102 -5.51 -16.18 4.81
C LEU A 102 -6.78 -15.76 4.06
N THR A 103 -7.93 -16.08 4.64
CA THR A 103 -9.23 -15.64 4.16
C THR A 103 -9.84 -14.69 5.20
N ILE A 104 -10.21 -13.50 4.77
CA ILE A 104 -10.95 -12.52 5.56
C ILE A 104 -12.42 -12.67 5.20
N ARG A 105 -13.28 -12.95 6.19
CA ARG A 105 -14.73 -13.09 6.03
C ARG A 105 -15.42 -11.93 6.72
N VAL A 106 -16.21 -11.18 5.97
CA VAL A 106 -17.02 -10.08 6.47
C VAL A 106 -18.48 -10.50 6.44
N ALA A 107 -19.10 -10.63 7.59
CA ALA A 107 -20.47 -11.13 7.71
C ALA A 107 -21.39 -10.12 8.41
N ALA A 108 -22.63 -10.02 7.98
CA ALA A 108 -23.65 -9.23 8.67
C ALA A 108 -23.94 -9.82 10.05
N LYS A 109 -23.90 -8.96 11.08
CA LYS A 109 -23.98 -9.37 12.50
C LYS A 109 -25.30 -10.09 12.87
N ARG A 110 -26.39 -9.74 12.20
CA ARG A 110 -27.74 -10.34 12.44
C ARG A 110 -28.11 -11.43 11.45
N ASN A 111 -27.34 -11.63 10.39
CA ASN A 111 -27.60 -12.67 9.37
C ASN A 111 -26.26 -13.15 8.79
N ALA A 112 -25.68 -14.16 9.40
CA ALA A 112 -24.39 -14.73 8.98
C ALA A 112 -24.42 -15.39 7.57
N ALA A 113 -25.59 -15.55 6.96
CA ALA A 113 -25.70 -15.97 5.57
C ALA A 113 -25.36 -14.84 4.57
N VAL A 114 -25.41 -13.58 5.02
CA VAL A 114 -24.93 -12.42 4.27
C VAL A 114 -23.45 -12.24 4.59
N VAL A 115 -22.59 -12.79 3.78
CA VAL A 115 -21.15 -12.86 3.98
C VAL A 115 -20.41 -12.65 2.66
N GLU A 116 -19.29 -11.93 2.74
CA GLU A 116 -18.33 -11.77 1.67
C GLU A 116 -16.94 -12.27 2.13
N GLU A 117 -16.17 -12.80 1.20
CA GLU A 117 -14.84 -13.33 1.46
C GLU A 117 -13.80 -12.61 0.61
N LEU A 118 -12.67 -12.33 1.23
CA LEU A 118 -11.48 -11.76 0.61
C LEU A 118 -10.32 -12.73 0.79
N SER A 119 -9.75 -13.20 -0.32
CA SER A 119 -8.51 -13.96 -0.33
C SER A 119 -7.32 -13.00 -0.18
N PHE A 120 -6.48 -13.23 0.83
CA PHE A 120 -5.29 -12.43 1.08
C PHE A 120 -4.07 -13.33 1.00
N VAL A 121 -3.21 -13.10 0.01
CA VAL A 121 -2.01 -13.91 -0.25
C VAL A 121 -0.78 -13.01 -0.18
N GLN A 122 0.23 -13.43 0.58
CA GLN A 122 1.51 -12.73 0.66
C GLN A 122 2.62 -13.54 -0.03
N ALA A 123 3.38 -12.88 -0.92
CA ALA A 123 4.53 -13.45 -1.59
C ALA A 123 5.64 -13.84 -0.60
N SER A 124 6.56 -14.70 -1.03
CA SER A 124 7.78 -15.04 -0.29
C SER A 124 8.94 -14.12 -0.66
N ALA A 125 9.77 -13.75 0.32
CA ALA A 125 11.02 -13.00 0.10
C ALA A 125 12.19 -13.88 -0.35
N THR A 126 12.15 -15.18 -0.04
CA THR A 126 13.22 -16.14 -0.27
C THR A 126 12.79 -17.28 -1.19
N ALA A 127 11.84 -17.00 -2.11
CA ALA A 127 11.42 -17.98 -3.10
C ALA A 127 12.61 -18.47 -3.93
N GLU A 128 12.63 -19.76 -4.25
CA GLU A 128 13.64 -20.33 -5.15
C GLU A 128 13.63 -19.57 -6.50
N GLY A 129 14.82 -19.29 -7.02
CA GLY A 129 14.97 -18.54 -8.28
C GLY A 129 14.90 -17.02 -8.12
N TYR A 130 14.88 -16.48 -6.89
CA TYR A 130 14.94 -15.03 -6.66
C TYR A 130 16.20 -14.63 -5.88
N LEU A 131 16.75 -13.45 -6.24
CA LEU A 131 17.76 -12.74 -5.47
C LEU A 131 17.14 -11.51 -4.82
N SER A 132 17.45 -11.30 -3.54
CA SER A 132 17.02 -10.07 -2.86
C SER A 132 17.87 -8.86 -3.30
N ILE A 133 17.31 -7.66 -3.20
CA ILE A 133 18.07 -6.42 -3.46
C ILE A 133 19.32 -6.34 -2.58
N PRO A 134 19.29 -6.62 -1.25
CA PRO A 134 20.50 -6.64 -0.43
C PRO A 134 21.58 -7.62 -0.91
N ASP A 135 21.19 -8.78 -1.42
CA ASP A 135 22.17 -9.75 -1.92
C ASP A 135 22.79 -9.33 -3.26
N LEU A 136 21.99 -8.74 -4.16
CA LEU A 136 22.51 -8.12 -5.38
C LEU A 136 23.51 -7.00 -5.08
N ARG A 137 23.18 -6.12 -4.12
CA ARG A 137 24.10 -5.05 -3.69
C ARG A 137 25.41 -5.60 -3.15
N LYS A 138 25.39 -6.70 -2.41
CA LYS A 138 26.61 -7.37 -1.91
C LYS A 138 27.45 -7.95 -3.05
N LEU A 139 26.82 -8.57 -4.06
CA LEU A 139 27.54 -9.13 -5.21
C LEU A 139 28.25 -8.06 -6.04
N ALA A 140 27.70 -6.84 -6.07
CA ALA A 140 28.26 -5.70 -6.82
C ALA A 140 29.10 -4.74 -5.93
N ALA A 141 29.41 -5.10 -4.68
CA ALA A 141 30.10 -4.20 -3.72
C ALA A 141 31.53 -3.83 -4.16
N ASP A 142 32.21 -4.74 -4.85
CA ASP A 142 33.61 -4.57 -5.28
C ASP A 142 33.73 -4.17 -6.78
N GLY A 143 32.62 -3.85 -7.44
CA GLY A 143 32.56 -3.47 -8.84
C GLY A 143 31.37 -4.09 -9.59
N ASP A 144 31.33 -3.89 -10.91
CA ASP A 144 30.23 -4.39 -11.73
C ASP A 144 30.13 -5.93 -11.66
N TYR A 145 28.92 -6.41 -11.38
CA TYR A 145 28.59 -7.82 -11.33
C TYR A 145 27.63 -8.20 -12.46
N SER A 146 28.06 -9.14 -13.32
CA SER A 146 27.21 -9.71 -14.36
C SER A 146 26.48 -10.95 -13.87
N VAL A 147 25.16 -10.91 -13.87
CA VAL A 147 24.31 -12.02 -13.41
C VAL A 147 24.23 -13.08 -14.51
N THR A 148 24.80 -14.26 -14.27
CA THR A 148 24.79 -15.39 -15.21
C THR A 148 23.70 -16.41 -14.90
N GLN A 149 23.22 -16.43 -13.65
CA GLN A 149 22.20 -17.35 -13.17
C GLN A 149 20.82 -17.00 -13.70
N ASP A 150 19.97 -18.00 -13.85
CA ASP A 150 18.56 -17.83 -14.20
C ASP A 150 17.76 -17.50 -12.92
N VAL A 151 17.83 -16.26 -12.52
CA VAL A 151 17.21 -15.73 -11.31
C VAL A 151 16.51 -14.41 -11.57
N LYS A 152 15.58 -14.04 -10.71
CA LYS A 152 14.80 -12.82 -10.78
C LYS A 152 14.96 -11.98 -9.52
N MET A 153 14.54 -10.74 -9.57
CA MET A 153 14.34 -9.89 -8.40
C MET A 153 12.96 -9.25 -8.43
N ARG A 154 12.50 -8.80 -7.25
CA ARG A 154 11.28 -7.98 -7.13
C ARG A 154 11.56 -6.73 -6.33
N GLY A 155 10.84 -5.68 -6.67
CA GLY A 155 10.88 -4.42 -5.92
C GLY A 155 9.66 -3.57 -6.20
N ILE A 156 9.30 -2.77 -5.19
CA ILE A 156 8.22 -1.77 -5.29
C ILE A 156 8.78 -0.49 -5.86
N VAL A 157 8.09 0.06 -6.84
CA VAL A 157 8.38 1.38 -7.42
C VAL A 157 8.16 2.46 -6.37
N VAL A 158 9.18 3.29 -6.14
CA VAL A 158 9.12 4.42 -5.19
C VAL A 158 9.44 5.77 -5.83
N SER A 159 9.75 5.80 -7.11
CA SER A 159 9.91 7.03 -7.91
C SER A 159 8.76 7.20 -8.89
N SER A 160 8.61 8.40 -9.42
CA SER A 160 7.61 8.72 -10.44
C SER A 160 8.29 9.44 -11.61
N VAL A 161 8.32 8.79 -12.77
CA VAL A 161 8.79 9.43 -14.01
C VAL A 161 7.84 10.54 -14.46
N GLN A 162 6.53 10.38 -14.22
CA GLN A 162 5.53 11.40 -14.56
C GLN A 162 5.71 12.71 -13.79
N ASP A 163 6.18 12.63 -12.54
CA ASP A 163 6.42 13.78 -11.69
C ASP A 163 7.87 14.29 -11.82
N ASN A 164 8.67 13.69 -12.69
CA ASN A 164 10.08 14.02 -12.93
C ASN A 164 10.91 14.08 -11.64
N ASN A 165 10.63 13.18 -10.69
CA ASN A 165 11.30 13.18 -9.38
C ASN A 165 12.49 12.22 -9.31
N TYR A 166 12.89 11.65 -10.44
CA TYR A 166 14.05 10.77 -10.56
C TYR A 166 14.72 10.93 -11.93
N TYR A 167 15.85 10.23 -12.16
CA TYR A 167 16.57 10.26 -13.43
C TYR A 167 15.74 9.65 -14.57
N ASP A 168 15.92 10.18 -15.77
CA ASP A 168 15.33 9.61 -17.00
C ASP A 168 15.78 8.15 -17.18
N ASN A 169 14.91 7.31 -17.72
CA ASN A 169 15.15 5.88 -17.92
C ASN A 169 15.51 5.11 -16.63
N CYS A 170 15.21 5.68 -15.47
CA CYS A 170 15.49 5.08 -14.17
C CYS A 170 14.24 4.99 -13.31
N ILE A 171 14.15 3.91 -12.54
CA ILE A 171 13.08 3.67 -11.57
C ILE A 171 13.73 3.27 -10.24
N ALA A 172 13.46 4.01 -9.17
CA ALA A 172 13.87 3.58 -7.84
C ALA A 172 12.95 2.47 -7.35
N LEU A 173 13.54 1.36 -6.92
CA LEU A 173 12.87 0.19 -6.39
C LEU A 173 13.30 -0.08 -4.96
N GLN A 174 12.35 -0.47 -4.10
CA GLN A 174 12.66 -0.96 -2.76
C GLN A 174 11.96 -2.28 -2.47
N SER A 175 12.62 -3.16 -1.71
CA SER A 175 12.09 -4.47 -1.34
C SER A 175 11.67 -4.58 0.13
N ALA A 176 12.04 -3.61 0.97
CA ALA A 176 11.65 -3.52 2.37
C ALA A 176 11.93 -2.12 2.92
N LEU A 177 11.32 -1.78 4.08
CA LEU A 177 11.55 -0.52 4.80
C LEU A 177 12.74 -0.62 5.76
N LYS A 178 13.90 -1.04 5.25
CA LYS A 178 15.15 -1.20 6.02
C LYS A 178 16.37 -0.95 5.13
N ALA A 179 17.53 -0.73 5.76
CA ALA A 179 18.79 -0.44 5.09
C ALA A 179 19.13 -1.45 3.97
N ASN A 180 19.76 -0.97 2.89
CA ASN A 180 20.22 -1.72 1.72
C ASN A 180 19.12 -2.42 0.90
N CYS A 181 17.86 -2.05 1.09
CA CYS A 181 16.73 -2.61 0.36
C CYS A 181 16.28 -1.76 -0.83
N GLY A 182 17.03 -0.73 -1.20
CA GLY A 182 16.82 0.08 -2.40
C GLY A 182 17.82 -0.23 -3.51
N ILE A 183 17.40 -0.11 -4.77
CA ILE A 183 18.23 -0.19 -5.97
C ILE A 183 17.58 0.61 -7.09
N THR A 184 18.39 1.17 -7.99
CA THR A 184 17.88 1.81 -9.20
C THR A 184 17.80 0.79 -10.34
N LEU A 185 16.64 0.65 -10.95
CA LEU A 185 16.47 -0.03 -12.23
C LEU A 185 16.75 0.98 -13.36
N ARG A 186 17.72 0.68 -14.22
CA ARG A 186 17.99 1.44 -15.44
C ARG A 186 17.50 0.67 -16.65
N THR A 187 16.77 1.33 -17.53
CA THR A 187 16.24 0.79 -18.79
C THR A 187 16.80 1.55 -19.98
N ASP A 188 16.68 1.00 -21.16
CA ASP A 188 17.10 1.69 -22.40
C ASP A 188 16.05 2.75 -22.80
N GLU A 189 14.76 2.43 -22.59
CA GLU A 189 13.64 3.33 -22.82
C GLU A 189 12.98 3.78 -21.53
N VAL A 190 12.25 4.90 -21.56
CA VAL A 190 11.51 5.41 -20.41
C VAL A 190 10.32 4.48 -20.10
N LEU A 191 10.35 3.82 -18.96
CA LEU A 191 9.23 3.00 -18.48
C LEU A 191 8.35 3.78 -17.51
N TYR A 192 7.10 4.02 -17.91
CA TYR A 192 6.10 4.65 -17.06
C TYR A 192 5.54 3.62 -16.07
N ARG A 193 5.90 3.76 -14.80
CA ARG A 193 5.41 2.93 -13.69
C ARG A 193 4.92 3.83 -12.57
N LYS A 194 3.90 3.36 -11.85
CA LYS A 194 3.32 4.13 -10.74
C LYS A 194 3.96 3.71 -9.43
N PRO A 195 4.22 4.67 -8.53
CA PRO A 195 4.63 4.36 -7.17
C PRO A 195 3.65 3.37 -6.52
N GLY A 196 4.20 2.36 -5.84
CA GLY A 196 3.42 1.27 -5.23
C GLY A 196 3.19 0.04 -6.11
N GLU A 197 3.50 0.09 -7.40
CA GLU A 197 3.51 -1.11 -8.24
C GLU A 197 4.71 -1.99 -7.92
N GLU A 198 4.53 -3.31 -7.89
CA GLU A 198 5.65 -4.24 -7.81
C GLU A 198 6.11 -4.65 -9.20
N LEU A 199 7.42 -4.57 -9.43
CA LEU A 199 8.06 -5.05 -10.64
C LEU A 199 8.82 -6.34 -10.37
N GLU A 200 8.79 -7.23 -11.33
CA GLU A 200 9.65 -8.42 -11.42
C GLU A 200 10.64 -8.23 -12.57
N ILE A 201 11.90 -8.43 -12.29
CA ILE A 201 13.01 -8.27 -13.24
C ILE A 201 13.72 -9.63 -13.41
N ASP A 202 13.77 -10.13 -14.65
CA ASP A 202 14.62 -11.26 -15.00
C ASP A 202 16.07 -10.77 -15.07
N LEU A 203 16.90 -11.32 -14.19
CA LEU A 203 18.28 -10.86 -14.01
C LEU A 203 19.29 -11.56 -14.91
N LYS A 204 18.91 -12.60 -15.64
CA LYS A 204 19.87 -13.32 -16.51
C LYS A 204 20.43 -12.37 -17.56
N GLY A 205 21.75 -12.18 -17.52
CA GLY A 205 22.46 -11.23 -18.39
C GLY A 205 22.40 -9.77 -17.93
N ALA A 206 21.79 -9.49 -16.78
CA ALA A 206 21.81 -8.15 -16.20
C ALA A 206 23.20 -7.79 -15.65
N VAL A 207 23.48 -6.50 -15.61
CA VAL A 207 24.67 -5.93 -14.96
C VAL A 207 24.21 -5.11 -13.75
N VAL A 208 24.85 -5.36 -12.61
CA VAL A 208 24.62 -4.60 -11.36
C VAL A 208 25.92 -3.89 -11.00
N GLY A 209 25.88 -2.60 -10.75
CA GLY A 209 27.07 -1.81 -10.42
C GLY A 209 26.72 -0.38 -10.05
N VAL A 210 27.74 0.39 -9.66
CA VAL A 210 27.58 1.81 -9.37
C VAL A 210 27.74 2.63 -10.65
N ASN A 211 26.71 3.38 -11.01
CA ASN A 211 26.79 4.30 -12.14
C ASN A 211 27.80 5.41 -11.85
N PRO A 212 28.86 5.59 -12.65
CA PRO A 212 29.91 6.57 -12.38
C PRO A 212 29.44 8.04 -12.47
N GLU A 213 28.34 8.31 -13.19
CA GLU A 213 27.80 9.67 -13.36
C GLU A 213 26.94 10.08 -12.17
N THR A 214 26.13 9.15 -11.64
CA THR A 214 25.19 9.42 -10.56
C THR A 214 25.70 8.99 -9.19
N GLY A 215 26.65 8.07 -9.14
CA GLY A 215 27.14 7.45 -7.91
C GLY A 215 26.15 6.45 -7.29
N VAL A 216 25.05 6.14 -7.99
CA VAL A 216 23.95 5.30 -7.50
C VAL A 216 24.13 3.86 -7.96
N MET A 217 23.85 2.90 -7.11
CA MET A 217 23.86 1.49 -7.50
C MET A 217 22.65 1.15 -8.37
N GLU A 218 22.93 0.61 -9.55
CA GLU A 218 21.92 0.31 -10.55
C GLU A 218 21.93 -1.16 -10.94
N VAL A 219 20.78 -1.66 -11.31
CA VAL A 219 20.61 -2.89 -12.07
C VAL A 219 20.14 -2.55 -13.48
N LYS A 220 20.91 -2.95 -14.47
CA LYS A 220 20.55 -2.84 -15.88
C LYS A 220 20.23 -4.23 -16.42
N PRO A 221 18.96 -4.57 -16.74
CA PRO A 221 18.59 -5.83 -17.32
C PRO A 221 19.20 -5.97 -18.74
N ALA A 222 19.24 -7.18 -19.27
CA ALA A 222 19.76 -7.44 -20.63
C ALA A 222 18.92 -6.77 -21.73
N ALA A 223 17.64 -6.53 -21.47
CA ALA A 223 16.72 -5.79 -22.33
C ALA A 223 15.49 -5.35 -21.50
N ASP A 224 14.74 -4.35 -21.98
CA ASP A 224 13.60 -3.78 -21.27
C ASP A 224 12.40 -4.75 -21.15
N ASP A 225 12.27 -5.72 -22.05
CA ASP A 225 11.25 -6.77 -22.00
C ASP A 225 11.45 -7.77 -20.84
N LYS A 226 12.60 -7.69 -20.16
CA LYS A 226 12.91 -8.42 -18.93
C LYS A 226 12.26 -7.81 -17.68
N VAL A 227 11.60 -6.67 -17.81
CA VAL A 227 10.93 -5.95 -16.74
C VAL A 227 9.42 -6.09 -16.89
N SER A 228 8.76 -6.72 -15.93
CA SER A 228 7.31 -6.89 -15.94
C SER A 228 6.69 -6.40 -14.64
N ARG A 229 5.43 -5.95 -14.70
CA ARG A 229 4.63 -5.71 -13.50
C ARG A 229 4.08 -7.04 -13.00
N THR A 230 4.12 -7.26 -11.69
CA THR A 230 3.45 -8.40 -11.06
C THR A 230 1.94 -8.13 -10.91
N GLU A 231 1.19 -9.17 -10.55
CA GLU A 231 -0.24 -9.04 -10.19
C GLU A 231 -0.46 -8.57 -8.75
N THR A 232 0.62 -8.27 -8.03
CA THR A 232 0.55 -7.78 -6.64
C THR A 232 -0.30 -6.51 -6.56
N THR A 233 -1.14 -6.46 -5.54
CA THR A 233 -1.97 -5.28 -5.25
C THR A 233 -1.06 -4.09 -4.99
N GLN A 234 -1.35 -2.96 -5.65
CA GLN A 234 -0.58 -1.73 -5.48
C GLN A 234 -0.58 -1.30 -4.01
N VAL A 235 0.61 -1.09 -3.45
CA VAL A 235 0.79 -0.69 -2.06
C VAL A 235 0.82 0.83 -1.90
N LYS A 236 0.32 1.33 -0.78
CA LYS A 236 0.57 2.71 -0.38
C LYS A 236 2.02 2.83 0.06
N ILE A 237 2.77 3.75 -0.58
CA ILE A 237 4.16 3.99 -0.19
C ILE A 237 4.19 4.93 1.00
N GLU A 238 4.98 4.57 2.01
CA GLU A 238 5.27 5.39 3.17
C GLU A 238 6.76 5.68 3.26
N ALA A 239 7.11 6.94 3.61
CA ALA A 239 8.50 7.31 3.76
C ALA A 239 9.10 6.65 5.01
N LEU A 240 10.24 5.98 4.84
CA LEU A 240 11.02 5.50 5.96
C LEU A 240 11.65 6.69 6.70
N LYS A 241 11.43 6.77 8.02
CA LYS A 241 12.08 7.80 8.84
C LYS A 241 13.53 7.45 9.05
N ILE A 242 14.42 8.34 8.60
CA ILE A 242 15.87 8.19 8.77
C ILE A 242 16.48 9.45 9.36
N THR A 243 17.65 9.29 9.98
CA THR A 243 18.49 10.37 10.47
C THR A 243 19.45 10.86 9.38
N TYR A 244 20.13 11.96 9.62
CA TYR A 244 21.22 12.44 8.75
C TYR A 244 22.37 11.46 8.64
N GLU A 245 22.75 10.83 9.73
CA GLU A 245 23.80 9.83 9.75
C GLU A 245 23.45 8.63 8.88
N GLU A 246 22.20 8.15 8.96
CA GLU A 246 21.67 7.09 8.11
C GLU A 246 21.64 7.50 6.64
N LEU A 247 21.20 8.73 6.31
CA LEU A 247 21.25 9.24 4.93
C LEU A 247 22.68 9.21 4.38
N ARG A 248 23.66 9.65 5.15
CA ARG A 248 25.07 9.70 4.73
C ARG A 248 25.75 8.33 4.62
N SER A 249 25.19 7.33 5.27
CA SER A 249 25.72 5.96 5.20
C SER A 249 25.62 5.34 3.80
N GLY A 250 24.75 5.87 2.90
CA GLY A 250 24.43 5.28 1.61
C GLY A 250 23.52 4.04 1.69
N ALA A 251 23.19 3.59 2.90
CA ALA A 251 22.40 2.39 3.09
C ALA A 251 20.92 2.54 2.69
N TYR A 252 20.45 3.77 2.50
CA TYR A 252 19.06 4.09 2.11
C TYR A 252 18.95 4.66 0.69
N GLU A 253 19.98 4.46 -0.11
CA GLU A 253 20.01 4.83 -1.51
C GLU A 253 18.88 4.17 -2.30
N SER A 254 18.27 4.91 -3.23
CA SER A 254 17.12 4.47 -4.05
C SER A 254 15.89 4.05 -3.24
N MET A 255 15.73 4.57 -2.02
CA MET A 255 14.58 4.31 -1.16
C MET A 255 13.76 5.58 -0.94
N TYR A 256 12.46 5.41 -0.70
CA TYR A 256 11.61 6.52 -0.28
C TYR A 256 11.80 6.75 1.22
N ALA A 257 12.55 7.78 1.55
CA ALA A 257 12.90 8.11 2.92
C ALA A 257 12.60 9.58 3.25
N GLY A 258 12.28 9.84 4.51
CA GLY A 258 12.05 11.17 5.06
C GLY A 258 13.01 11.45 6.20
N ILE A 259 13.63 12.63 6.17
CA ILE A 259 14.49 13.15 7.23
C ILE A 259 13.65 14.05 8.11
N TYR A 260 13.58 13.73 9.39
CA TYR A 260 12.75 14.46 10.35
C TYR A 260 13.56 15.35 11.30
N SER A 261 14.89 15.43 11.14
CA SER A 261 15.75 16.38 11.84
C SER A 261 15.55 17.77 11.24
N GLN A 262 15.71 18.81 12.03
CA GLN A 262 15.65 20.18 11.54
C GLN A 262 16.73 20.39 10.47
N VAL A 263 16.27 20.67 9.25
CA VAL A 263 17.14 20.96 8.12
C VAL A 263 17.18 22.48 7.96
N TYR A 264 18.36 23.05 8.07
CA TYR A 264 18.54 24.48 7.80
C TYR A 264 18.65 24.69 6.29
N VAL A 265 17.74 25.50 5.75
CA VAL A 265 17.86 26.05 4.40
C VAL A 265 18.43 27.45 4.54
N PRO A 266 19.52 27.83 3.84
CA PRO A 266 20.09 29.18 3.91
C PRO A 266 19.01 30.23 3.68
N GLU A 267 19.07 31.33 4.46
CA GLU A 267 18.13 32.45 4.35
C GLU A 267 18.09 32.98 2.91
N GLY A 268 16.88 33.12 2.34
CA GLY A 268 16.69 33.52 0.96
C GLY A 268 16.82 32.36 -0.05
N GLY A 269 17.05 31.14 0.41
CA GLY A 269 17.00 29.94 -0.43
C GLY A 269 15.56 29.64 -0.89
N SER A 270 15.44 29.12 -2.11
CA SER A 270 14.18 28.67 -2.68
C SER A 270 14.39 27.33 -3.35
N LEU A 271 13.44 26.42 -3.24
CA LEU A 271 13.43 25.18 -4.03
C LEU A 271 13.11 25.47 -5.51
N ASN A 272 12.69 26.68 -5.82
CA ASN A 272 12.32 27.09 -7.15
C ASN A 272 13.54 27.42 -8.02
N GLY A 273 13.81 26.65 -9.07
CA GLY A 273 14.72 26.95 -10.19
C GLY A 273 16.15 27.40 -9.85
N ILE A 274 16.32 28.26 -8.86
CA ILE A 274 17.60 28.72 -8.35
C ILE A 274 18.37 27.59 -7.68
N THR A 275 17.68 26.77 -6.93
CA THR A 275 18.22 25.60 -6.24
C THR A 275 18.76 24.53 -7.19
N LEU A 276 18.24 24.47 -8.39
CA LEU A 276 18.67 23.51 -9.41
C LEU A 276 19.94 23.97 -10.13
N LYS A 277 20.26 25.26 -10.06
CA LYS A 277 21.48 25.84 -10.66
C LYS A 277 22.62 25.98 -9.70
N ASP A 278 22.36 26.22 -8.42
CA ASP A 278 23.33 26.69 -7.43
C ASP A 278 23.53 25.72 -6.26
N ASP A 279 23.51 24.41 -6.47
CA ASP A 279 23.83 23.41 -5.44
C ASP A 279 23.27 23.78 -4.04
N LEU A 280 21.96 23.70 -3.86
CA LEU A 280 21.38 23.96 -2.54
C LEU A 280 21.94 22.96 -1.55
N SER A 281 22.87 23.42 -0.73
CA SER A 281 23.38 22.64 0.39
C SER A 281 22.42 22.79 1.55
N MET A 282 21.76 21.70 1.93
CA MET A 282 21.08 21.60 3.20
C MET A 282 22.11 21.29 4.28
N GLN A 283 21.97 21.93 5.43
CA GLN A 283 22.91 21.81 6.54
C GLN A 283 22.16 21.46 7.82
N ASP A 284 22.66 20.49 8.56
CA ASP A 284 22.15 20.17 9.89
C ASP A 284 22.79 21.08 10.98
N PRO A 285 22.31 21.01 12.23
CA PRO A 285 22.90 21.76 13.35
C PRO A 285 24.39 21.47 13.59
N ASP A 286 24.87 20.30 13.17
CA ASP A 286 26.26 19.86 13.32
C ASP A 286 27.15 20.26 12.13
N ASN A 287 26.68 21.14 11.25
CA ASN A 287 27.34 21.60 10.03
C ASN A 287 27.57 20.50 8.97
N ASN A 288 26.87 19.36 9.04
CA ASN A 288 26.88 18.41 7.95
C ASN A 288 26.09 18.97 6.77
N ARG A 289 26.67 18.87 5.58
CA ARG A 289 26.04 19.37 4.35
C ARG A 289 25.69 18.22 3.43
N PHE A 290 24.55 18.33 2.76
CA PHE A 290 24.18 17.46 1.64
C PHE A 290 23.52 18.29 0.54
N ARG A 291 23.58 17.78 -0.68
CA ARG A 291 23.03 18.43 -1.85
C ARG A 291 21.59 17.95 -2.06
N LEU A 292 20.65 18.88 -2.18
CA LEU A 292 19.33 18.59 -2.69
C LEU A 292 19.37 18.69 -4.22
N VAL A 293 19.05 17.58 -4.90
CA VAL A 293 18.92 17.56 -6.36
C VAL A 293 17.45 17.35 -6.69
N ALA A 294 16.88 18.28 -7.46
CA ALA A 294 15.53 18.19 -7.98
C ALA A 294 15.53 18.46 -9.48
N SER A 295 14.71 17.74 -10.24
CA SER A 295 14.49 18.03 -11.65
C SER A 295 13.81 19.40 -11.80
N GLN A 296 14.19 20.17 -12.84
CA GLN A 296 13.51 21.43 -13.21
C GLN A 296 12.03 21.23 -13.49
N ALA A 297 11.64 20.03 -13.90
CA ALA A 297 10.27 19.66 -14.19
C ALA A 297 9.50 19.14 -12.96
N SER A 298 10.15 18.97 -11.80
CA SER A 298 9.48 18.51 -10.59
C SER A 298 8.58 19.59 -10.01
N SER A 299 7.39 19.20 -9.55
CA SER A 299 6.39 20.14 -9.01
C SER A 299 6.89 20.90 -7.77
N PHE A 300 7.66 20.26 -6.90
CA PHE A 300 8.19 20.90 -5.70
C PHE A 300 9.33 21.88 -5.97
N GLY A 301 9.92 21.87 -7.17
CA GLY A 301 10.95 22.82 -7.58
C GLY A 301 10.44 24.25 -7.74
N ILE A 302 9.12 24.46 -7.75
CA ILE A 302 8.50 25.80 -7.84
C ILE A 302 8.07 26.37 -6.49
N ASP A 303 8.05 25.57 -5.44
CA ASP A 303 7.67 26.02 -4.12
C ASP A 303 8.82 26.75 -3.42
N PRO A 304 8.54 27.82 -2.65
CA PRO A 304 9.55 28.44 -1.82
C PRO A 304 10.05 27.47 -0.75
N ALA A 305 11.31 27.57 -0.38
CA ALA A 305 11.83 26.80 0.73
C ALA A 305 11.08 27.12 2.02
N PRO A 306 10.80 26.11 2.87
CA PRO A 306 10.08 26.29 4.12
C PRO A 306 10.83 27.16 5.13
#